data_c6a60c3858171f76c99cb678c4944315
#
_entry.id   c6a60c3858171f76c99cb678c4944315
#
_cell.length_a   1.000
_cell.length_b   1.000
_cell.length_c   1.000
_cell.angle_alpha   90.00
_cell.angle_beta   90.00
_cell.angle_gamma   90.00
#
_symmetry.space_group_name_H-M   'P 1'
#
loop_
_entity.id
_entity.type
_entity.pdbx_description
1 polymer ?
#
loop_
_entity_poly.entity_id
_entity_poly.type
_entity_poly.pdbx_seq_one_letter_code
_entity_poly.pdbx_strand_id
1 'polypeptide(L)'
;RFAAVSETFELVGVLDGKQVTLYLDRFVDNTPVRGAQIELEIDGTKFKAEAHGDDAYEVVLKEAPKPGVLPITATVTAGAEVDLLAGELDLHEAAHTDEPAHELSWKEVGGWASGGLAVLAVLVFGGRRLMAARQVRAGGAA
;
A
#
# COMPACT_ATOMS: atom_id res chain seq x y z
N ARG A 1 -8.59 -8.74 3.45
CA ARG A 1 -9.70 -7.90 2.94
C ARG A 1 -10.11 -8.35 1.54
N PHE A 2 -11.33 -8.06 1.13
CA PHE A 2 -11.81 -8.27 -0.23
C PHE A 2 -12.51 -7.01 -0.75
N ALA A 3 -12.67 -6.93 -2.07
CA ALA A 3 -13.53 -5.98 -2.74
C ALA A 3 -14.42 -6.73 -3.73
N ALA A 4 -15.68 -6.32 -3.80
CA ALA A 4 -16.67 -6.82 -4.75
C ALA A 4 -17.35 -5.60 -5.39
N VAL A 5 -17.41 -5.56 -6.71
CA VAL A 5 -17.82 -4.36 -7.47
C VAL A 5 -18.90 -4.73 -8.48
N SER A 6 -19.86 -3.84 -8.64
CA SER A 6 -20.84 -3.84 -9.73
C SER A 6 -20.86 -2.50 -10.45
N GLU A 7 -21.77 -2.28 -11.37
CA GLU A 7 -21.98 -0.97 -12.00
C GLU A 7 -22.62 0.06 -11.03
N THR A 8 -23.24 -0.41 -9.95
CA THR A 8 -23.98 0.43 -9.00
C THR A 8 -23.25 0.63 -7.70
N PHE A 9 -22.60 -0.43 -7.18
CA PHE A 9 -22.03 -0.45 -5.84
C PHE A 9 -20.57 -0.99 -5.84
N GLU A 10 -19.81 -0.51 -4.87
CA GLU A 10 -18.57 -1.11 -4.42
C GLU A 10 -18.73 -1.54 -2.96
N LEU A 11 -18.39 -2.79 -2.66
CA LEU A 11 -18.38 -3.36 -1.33
C LEU A 11 -16.97 -3.77 -0.94
N VAL A 12 -16.44 -3.16 0.10
CA VAL A 12 -15.14 -3.54 0.69
C VAL A 12 -15.38 -4.24 2.02
N GLY A 13 -14.82 -5.43 2.18
CA GLY A 13 -14.89 -6.19 3.42
C GLY A 13 -13.51 -6.34 4.07
N VAL A 14 -13.45 -6.08 5.38
CA VAL A 14 -12.25 -6.23 6.20
C VAL A 14 -12.52 -7.31 7.25
N LEU A 15 -11.79 -8.41 7.18
CA LEU A 15 -11.86 -9.49 8.16
C LEU A 15 -10.86 -9.25 9.29
N ASP A 16 -11.34 -9.32 10.54
CA ASP A 16 -10.53 -9.37 11.75
C ASP A 16 -11.01 -10.52 12.63
N GLY A 17 -10.25 -11.60 12.66
CA GLY A 17 -10.64 -12.83 13.34
C GLY A 17 -11.93 -13.43 12.81
N LYS A 18 -13.05 -13.19 13.50
CA LYS A 18 -14.40 -13.64 13.11
C LYS A 18 -15.32 -12.51 12.65
N GLN A 19 -14.87 -11.28 12.80
CA GLN A 19 -15.64 -10.09 12.47
C GLN A 19 -15.30 -9.62 11.08
N VAL A 20 -16.31 -9.39 10.26
CA VAL A 20 -16.17 -8.79 8.93
C VAL A 20 -16.86 -7.44 8.95
N THR A 21 -16.06 -6.37 8.85
CA THR A 21 -16.58 -5.02 8.67
C THR A 21 -16.74 -4.75 7.18
N LEU A 22 -17.93 -4.28 6.77
CA LEU A 22 -18.28 -4.00 5.39
C LEU A 22 -18.51 -2.50 5.20
N TYR A 23 -17.94 -1.96 4.12
CA TYR A 23 -18.17 -0.60 3.65
C TYR A 23 -18.82 -0.69 2.29
N LEU A 24 -20.00 -0.09 2.16
CA LEU A 24 -20.77 -0.08 0.92
C LEU A 24 -20.86 1.33 0.38
N ASP A 25 -20.32 1.54 -0.81
CA ASP A 25 -20.30 2.83 -1.47
C ASP A 25 -20.97 2.77 -2.84
N ARG A 26 -21.42 3.92 -3.35
CA ARG A 26 -21.82 4.08 -4.74
C ARG A 26 -20.60 4.00 -5.65
N PHE A 27 -20.64 3.19 -6.68
CA PHE A 27 -19.52 3.03 -7.61
C PHE A 27 -19.13 4.34 -8.33
N VAL A 28 -20.11 5.19 -8.62
CA VAL A 28 -19.93 6.41 -9.44
C VAL A 28 -19.14 7.51 -8.72
N ASP A 29 -19.34 7.66 -7.42
CA ASP A 29 -18.84 8.83 -6.67
C ASP A 29 -18.31 8.49 -5.27
N ASN A 30 -18.24 7.20 -4.93
CA ASN A 30 -17.80 6.69 -3.63
C ASN A 30 -18.59 7.25 -2.44
N THR A 31 -19.86 7.61 -2.65
CA THR A 31 -20.73 8.04 -1.54
C THR A 31 -21.19 6.85 -0.72
N PRO A 32 -21.07 6.88 0.62
CA PRO A 32 -21.50 5.78 1.48
C PRO A 32 -23.02 5.51 1.36
N VAL A 33 -23.38 4.24 1.21
CA VAL A 33 -24.76 3.78 1.13
C VAL A 33 -25.22 3.33 2.50
N ARG A 34 -26.14 4.09 3.10
CA ARG A 34 -26.70 3.82 4.43
C ARG A 34 -28.03 3.09 4.33
N GLY A 35 -28.32 2.28 5.35
CA GLY A 35 -29.63 1.62 5.47
C GLY A 35 -29.89 0.53 4.42
N ALA A 36 -28.85 0.06 3.73
CA ALA A 36 -28.97 -1.09 2.85
C ALA A 36 -29.12 -2.39 3.65
N GLN A 37 -29.75 -3.37 3.03
CA GLN A 37 -29.72 -4.76 3.50
C GLN A 37 -28.65 -5.50 2.69
N ILE A 38 -27.73 -6.15 3.38
CA ILE A 38 -26.63 -6.90 2.76
C ILE A 38 -26.71 -8.35 3.25
N GLU A 39 -26.86 -9.28 2.31
CA GLU A 39 -26.68 -10.71 2.54
C GLU A 39 -25.32 -11.10 1.96
N LEU A 40 -24.38 -11.43 2.84
CA LEU A 40 -23.01 -11.82 2.47
C LEU A 40 -22.94 -13.35 2.46
N GLU A 41 -22.43 -13.93 1.39
CA GLU A 41 -22.12 -15.36 1.30
C GLU A 41 -20.59 -15.52 1.22
N ILE A 42 -20.05 -16.28 2.15
CA ILE A 42 -18.62 -16.62 2.21
C ILE A 42 -18.51 -18.15 2.14
N ASP A 43 -17.83 -18.65 1.12
CA ASP A 43 -17.64 -20.10 0.90
C ASP A 43 -18.97 -20.88 1.04
N GLY A 44 -20.04 -20.39 0.40
CA GLY A 44 -21.37 -20.99 0.40
C GLY A 44 -22.18 -20.81 1.68
N THR A 45 -21.65 -20.13 2.71
CA THR A 45 -22.37 -19.85 3.95
C THR A 45 -22.90 -18.42 3.95
N LYS A 46 -24.20 -18.26 4.19
CA LYS A 46 -24.89 -16.97 4.17
C LYS A 46 -24.93 -16.31 5.54
N PHE A 47 -24.69 -15.01 5.55
CA PHE A 47 -24.74 -14.14 6.71
C PHE A 47 -25.51 -12.87 6.37
N LYS A 48 -26.36 -12.43 7.29
CA LYS A 48 -27.01 -11.12 7.19
C LYS A 48 -26.13 -10.10 7.89
N ALA A 49 -25.77 -9.03 7.21
CA ALA A 49 -25.03 -7.95 7.81
C ALA A 49 -25.97 -7.04 8.64
N GLU A 50 -25.47 -6.56 9.75
CA GLU A 50 -26.10 -5.57 10.61
C GLU A 50 -25.44 -4.22 10.46
N ALA A 51 -26.18 -3.11 10.59
CA ALA A 51 -25.62 -1.78 10.56
C ALA A 51 -24.66 -1.58 11.75
N HIS A 52 -23.48 -1.06 11.47
CA HIS A 52 -22.43 -0.79 12.45
C HIS A 52 -21.94 0.66 12.33
N GLY A 53 -22.30 1.50 13.33
CA GLY A 53 -22.04 2.93 13.24
C GLY A 53 -22.86 3.61 12.15
N ASP A 54 -22.31 4.69 11.58
CA ASP A 54 -23.02 5.52 10.62
C ASP A 54 -22.86 5.06 9.17
N ASP A 55 -21.71 4.48 8.81
CA ASP A 55 -21.31 4.23 7.43
C ASP A 55 -20.81 2.79 7.18
N ALA A 56 -20.95 1.88 8.14
CA ALA A 56 -20.47 0.51 8.01
C ALA A 56 -21.55 -0.51 8.35
N TYR A 57 -21.29 -1.76 7.95
CA TYR A 57 -22.05 -2.93 8.33
C TYR A 57 -21.11 -3.99 8.90
N GLU A 58 -21.66 -4.91 9.68
CA GLU A 58 -20.89 -5.95 10.33
C GLU A 58 -21.54 -7.32 10.14
N VAL A 59 -20.68 -8.31 9.93
CA VAL A 59 -21.02 -9.73 9.97
C VAL A 59 -20.13 -10.42 10.98
N VAL A 60 -20.70 -11.22 11.87
CA VAL A 60 -19.92 -12.06 12.80
C VAL A 60 -20.00 -13.52 12.34
N LEU A 61 -18.85 -14.08 11.99
CA LEU A 61 -18.72 -15.46 11.56
C LEU A 61 -18.76 -16.40 12.78
N LYS A 62 -19.30 -17.61 12.61
CA LYS A 62 -19.32 -18.63 13.66
C LYS A 62 -17.89 -19.06 14.03
N GLU A 63 -17.04 -19.21 13.03
CA GLU A 63 -15.64 -19.61 13.16
C GLU A 63 -14.78 -18.71 12.27
N ALA A 64 -13.50 -18.51 12.67
CA ALA A 64 -12.55 -17.86 11.79
C ALA A 64 -12.34 -18.69 10.51
N PRO A 65 -12.34 -18.06 9.33
CA PRO A 65 -12.17 -18.80 8.09
C PRO A 65 -10.77 -19.42 8.01
N LYS A 66 -10.68 -20.54 7.30
CA LYS A 66 -9.41 -21.20 7.06
C LYS A 66 -8.59 -20.45 6.00
N PRO A 67 -7.23 -20.56 6.06
CA PRO A 67 -6.38 -20.03 5.01
C PRO A 67 -6.76 -20.56 3.62
N GLY A 68 -6.71 -19.72 2.61
CA GLY A 68 -7.05 -20.03 1.23
C GLY A 68 -7.80 -18.90 0.55
N VAL A 69 -8.20 -19.11 -0.69
CA VAL A 69 -9.07 -18.18 -1.44
C VAL A 69 -10.52 -18.59 -1.25
N LEU A 70 -11.32 -17.71 -0.67
CA LEU A 70 -12.73 -17.94 -0.39
C LEU A 70 -13.58 -17.11 -1.35
N PRO A 71 -14.49 -17.70 -2.10
CA PRO A 71 -15.44 -16.96 -2.92
C PRO A 71 -16.38 -16.15 -2.04
N ILE A 72 -16.60 -14.90 -2.43
CA ILE A 72 -17.51 -13.95 -1.77
C ILE A 72 -18.62 -13.58 -2.76
N THR A 73 -19.84 -13.62 -2.29
CA THR A 73 -20.97 -13.05 -3.01
C THR A 73 -21.77 -12.18 -2.04
N ALA A 74 -22.20 -11.01 -2.48
CA ALA A 74 -23.02 -10.12 -1.68
C ALA A 74 -24.28 -9.71 -2.45
N THR A 75 -25.45 -9.97 -1.88
CA THR A 75 -26.71 -9.40 -2.37
C THR A 75 -26.98 -8.13 -1.60
N VAL A 76 -27.02 -7.01 -2.29
CA VAL A 76 -27.25 -5.67 -1.73
C VAL A 76 -28.66 -5.20 -2.13
N THR A 77 -29.46 -4.76 -1.15
CA THR A 77 -30.74 -4.11 -1.38
C THR A 77 -30.71 -2.72 -0.76
N ALA A 78 -30.71 -1.69 -1.59
CA ALA A 78 -30.68 -0.28 -1.16
C ALA A 78 -31.90 0.45 -1.73
N GLY A 79 -32.96 0.57 -0.92
CA GLY A 79 -34.23 1.11 -1.38
C GLY A 79 -34.89 0.22 -2.43
N ALA A 80 -35.06 0.72 -3.65
CA ALA A 80 -35.62 -0.03 -4.79
C ALA A 80 -34.53 -0.75 -5.63
N GLU A 81 -33.27 -0.51 -5.36
CA GLU A 81 -32.15 -1.10 -6.10
C GLU A 81 -31.74 -2.41 -5.44
N VAL A 82 -31.59 -3.45 -6.26
CA VAL A 82 -31.06 -4.75 -5.83
C VAL A 82 -29.94 -5.13 -6.77
N ASP A 83 -28.79 -5.50 -6.20
CA ASP A 83 -27.63 -5.86 -6.97
C ASP A 83 -26.87 -7.04 -6.36
N LEU A 84 -26.12 -7.76 -7.19
CA LEU A 84 -25.30 -8.90 -6.81
C LEU A 84 -23.84 -8.60 -7.12
N LEU A 85 -23.03 -8.57 -6.08
CA LEU A 85 -21.61 -8.32 -6.17
C LEU A 85 -20.84 -9.63 -5.92
N ALA A 86 -19.73 -9.83 -6.63
CA ALA A 86 -18.87 -10.99 -6.46
C ALA A 86 -17.43 -10.56 -6.28
N GLY A 87 -16.70 -11.29 -5.45
CA GLY A 87 -15.30 -11.07 -5.15
C GLY A 87 -14.65 -12.29 -4.51
N GLU A 88 -13.42 -12.14 -4.07
CA GLU A 88 -12.66 -13.19 -3.42
C GLU A 88 -11.94 -12.65 -2.19
N LEU A 89 -11.95 -13.42 -1.12
CA LEU A 89 -11.17 -13.16 0.08
C LEU A 89 -9.96 -14.10 0.09
N ASP A 90 -8.79 -13.55 -0.19
CA ASP A 90 -7.52 -14.27 -0.09
C ASP A 90 -6.97 -14.19 1.33
N LEU A 91 -6.86 -15.35 1.98
CA LEU A 91 -6.34 -15.56 3.32
C LEU A 91 -5.02 -16.35 3.32
N HIS A 92 -4.26 -16.33 2.24
CA HIS A 92 -2.90 -16.82 2.31
C HIS A 92 -2.08 -15.90 3.23
N GLU A 93 -1.30 -16.50 4.14
CA GLU A 93 -0.26 -15.73 4.81
C GLU A 93 0.57 -15.08 3.72
N ALA A 94 0.69 -13.73 3.79
CA ALA A 94 1.63 -13.03 2.94
C ALA A 94 2.97 -13.76 3.09
N ALA A 95 3.46 -14.36 2.01
CA ALA A 95 4.80 -14.90 2.02
C ALA A 95 5.68 -13.76 2.54
N HIS A 96 6.25 -13.94 3.73
CA HIS A 96 7.30 -13.07 4.19
C HIS A 96 8.39 -13.21 3.14
N THR A 97 8.31 -12.37 2.11
CA THR A 97 9.48 -12.07 1.32
C THR A 97 10.36 -11.34 2.33
N ASP A 98 11.23 -12.11 2.99
CA ASP A 98 12.47 -11.59 3.51
C ASP A 98 13.23 -11.08 2.28
N GLU A 99 12.78 -9.99 1.69
CA GLU A 99 13.68 -9.12 0.98
C GLU A 99 14.71 -8.74 2.06
N PRO A 100 15.97 -9.21 1.91
CA PRO A 100 17.00 -8.72 2.79
C PRO A 100 16.91 -7.21 2.67
N ALA A 101 16.52 -6.55 3.76
CA ALA A 101 16.67 -5.12 3.86
C ALA A 101 18.08 -4.86 3.35
N HIS A 102 18.22 -4.20 2.21
CA HIS A 102 19.50 -3.67 1.75
C HIS A 102 19.91 -2.69 2.84
N GLU A 103 20.49 -3.25 3.92
CA GLU A 103 21.29 -2.46 4.83
C GLU A 103 22.39 -1.89 3.95
N LEU A 104 22.20 -0.62 3.58
CA LEU A 104 23.28 0.16 2.98
C LEU A 104 24.45 0.03 3.95
N SER A 105 25.36 -0.89 3.62
CA SER A 105 26.54 -1.12 4.41
C SER A 105 27.30 0.21 4.47
N TRP A 106 27.46 0.76 5.65
CA TRP A 106 28.25 1.97 5.90
C TRP A 106 29.65 1.91 5.27
N LYS A 107 30.11 0.70 4.95
CA LYS A 107 31.36 0.44 4.24
C LYS A 107 31.30 0.87 2.77
N GLU A 108 30.16 0.77 2.11
CA GLU A 108 29.99 1.23 0.73
C GLU A 108 29.84 2.76 0.65
N VAL A 109 29.16 3.38 1.61
CA VAL A 109 29.05 4.84 1.70
C VAL A 109 30.40 5.46 2.06
N GLY A 110 31.21 4.82 2.92
CA GLY A 110 32.56 5.25 3.28
C GLY A 110 33.53 5.25 2.09
N GLY A 111 33.40 4.33 1.15
CA GLY A 111 34.23 4.25 -0.05
C GLY A 111 34.04 5.43 -1.00
N TRP A 112 32.84 5.92 -1.18
CA TRP A 112 32.55 7.08 -2.05
C TRP A 112 32.94 8.41 -1.42
N ALA A 113 32.82 8.56 -0.10
CA ALA A 113 33.18 9.76 0.61
C ALA A 113 34.73 9.97 0.63
N SER A 114 35.50 8.90 0.75
CA SER A 114 36.99 9.00 0.73
C SER A 114 37.52 9.27 -0.66
N GLY A 115 36.92 8.74 -1.72
CA GLY A 115 37.27 9.03 -3.12
C GLY A 115 37.01 10.49 -3.50
N GLY A 116 35.87 11.05 -3.10
CA GLY A 116 35.49 12.44 -3.36
C GLY A 116 36.44 13.46 -2.70
N LEU A 117 36.86 13.21 -1.46
CA LEU A 117 37.78 14.07 -0.71
C LEU A 117 39.20 14.10 -1.34
N ALA A 118 39.70 12.96 -1.83
CA ALA A 118 40.98 12.86 -2.48
C ALA A 118 41.04 13.66 -3.81
N VAL A 119 39.99 13.57 -4.61
CA VAL A 119 39.85 14.32 -5.87
C VAL A 119 39.81 15.83 -5.60
N LEU A 120 39.07 16.26 -4.59
CA LEU A 120 38.96 17.67 -4.21
C LEU A 120 40.31 18.23 -3.72
N ALA A 121 41.07 17.47 -2.93
CA ALA A 121 42.40 17.85 -2.47
C ALA A 121 43.39 18.00 -3.64
N VAL A 122 43.35 17.09 -4.63
CA VAL A 122 44.23 17.18 -5.82
C VAL A 122 43.86 18.39 -6.66
N LEU A 123 42.62 18.75 -6.85
CA LEU A 123 42.15 19.91 -7.61
C LEU A 123 42.56 21.22 -6.93
N VAL A 124 42.40 21.32 -5.59
CA VAL A 124 42.75 22.52 -4.82
C VAL A 124 44.27 22.71 -4.78
N PHE A 125 45.04 21.64 -4.52
CA PHE A 125 46.51 21.74 -4.44
C PHE A 125 47.15 21.95 -5.83
N GLY A 126 46.66 21.27 -6.86
CA GLY A 126 47.10 21.43 -8.25
C GLY A 126 46.79 22.82 -8.81
N GLY A 127 45.55 23.32 -8.54
CA GLY A 127 45.17 24.68 -8.94
C GLY A 127 46.02 25.79 -8.31
N ARG A 128 46.34 25.65 -7.00
CA ARG A 128 47.21 26.61 -6.30
C ARG A 128 48.63 26.62 -6.86
N ARG A 129 49.20 25.47 -7.22
CA ARG A 129 50.54 25.38 -7.83
C ARG A 129 50.60 26.01 -9.22
N LEU A 130 49.54 25.82 -10.03
CA LEU A 130 49.47 26.43 -11.37
C LEU A 130 49.30 27.96 -11.31
N MET A 131 48.55 28.49 -10.34
CA MET A 131 48.43 29.94 -10.13
C MET A 131 49.77 30.57 -9.62
N ALA A 132 50.46 29.90 -8.69
CA ALA A 132 51.76 30.36 -8.22
C ALA A 132 52.81 30.39 -9.35
N ALA A 133 52.85 29.41 -10.22
CA ALA A 133 53.74 29.34 -11.37
C ALA A 133 53.48 30.45 -12.41
N ARG A 134 52.23 30.92 -12.54
CA ARG A 134 51.85 32.03 -13.42
C ARG A 134 52.27 33.39 -12.88
N GLN A 135 52.23 33.60 -11.57
CA GLN A 135 52.67 34.85 -10.96
C GLN A 135 54.20 35.07 -11.08
N VAL A 136 54.97 34.00 -11.00
CA VAL A 136 56.45 34.10 -11.17
C VAL A 136 56.86 34.46 -12.61
N ARG A 137 56.05 34.12 -13.60
CA ARG A 137 56.28 34.43 -15.01
C ARG A 137 55.89 35.86 -15.43
N ALA A 138 55.00 36.51 -14.67
CA ALA A 138 54.51 37.84 -14.95
C ALA A 138 55.40 38.96 -14.30
N GLY A 139 56.26 38.60 -13.35
CA GLY A 139 57.17 39.57 -12.62
C GLY A 139 58.60 39.68 -13.17
N GLY A 140 58.91 39.07 -14.31
CA GLY A 140 60.29 39.04 -14.86
C GLY A 140 60.49 39.84 -16.15
N ALA A 141 59.64 40.82 -16.44
CA ALA A 141 59.84 41.72 -17.61
C ALA A 141 59.74 43.17 -17.13
N ALA A 142 60.85 43.70 -16.59
CA ALA A 142 61.16 45.10 -16.44
C ALA A 142 62.68 45.25 -16.48
#